data_a126f37483eb705802e472c6d3298d00
#
_entry.id   a126f37483eb705802e472c6d3298d00
#
_cell.length_a   1.000
_cell.length_b   1.000
_cell.length_c   1.000
_cell.angle_alpha   90.00
_cell.angle_beta   90.00
_cell.angle_gamma   90.00
#
_symmetry.space_group_name_H-M   'P 1'
#
loop_
_entity.id
_entity.type
_entity.pdbx_description
1 polymer ?
#
loop_
_entity_poly.entity_id
_entity_poly.type
_entity_poly.pdbx_seq_one_letter_code
_entity_poly.pdbx_strand_id
1 'polypeptide(L)'
;MVPQVTIGAAALALLGVTTRQTRDFDIIAPERSTTILSAARAFAKEQRDNGIDLIDDWLTNGPWQLADLLPDGWRVRVQLAFEGKALTLHALGRADLLKTKLFALCDRGTDLADCIALAPTTDELKEARPWVALQDANPDWPRHVADTLADLSRGLGHGV
;
A
#
# COMPACT_ATOMS: atom_id res chain seq x y z
N MET A 1 -9.16 13.73 16.62
CA MET A 1 -9.31 12.38 15.98
C MET A 1 -7.98 12.04 15.33
N VAL A 2 -7.39 10.88 15.62
CA VAL A 2 -6.12 10.48 14.98
C VAL A 2 -6.45 9.97 13.57
N PRO A 3 -5.84 10.55 12.52
CA PRO A 3 -6.12 10.12 11.15
C PRO A 3 -5.67 8.67 10.93
N GLN A 4 -6.49 7.91 10.21
CA GLN A 4 -6.14 6.56 9.80
C GLN A 4 -5.29 6.63 8.53
N VAL A 5 -4.19 5.90 8.49
CA VAL A 5 -3.31 5.84 7.31
C VAL A 5 -3.46 4.50 6.63
N THR A 6 -3.89 4.51 5.38
CA THR A 6 -4.05 3.33 4.54
C THR A 6 -2.89 3.14 3.57
N ILE A 7 -2.66 1.88 3.21
CA ILE A 7 -1.68 1.45 2.21
C ILE A 7 -2.34 0.48 1.22
N GLY A 8 -1.56 -0.10 0.34
CA GLY A 8 -2.01 -1.18 -0.54
C GLY A 8 -2.91 -0.70 -1.68
N ALA A 9 -3.73 -1.61 -2.20
CA ALA A 9 -4.59 -1.35 -3.34
C ALA A 9 -5.68 -0.32 -3.01
N ALA A 10 -6.19 -0.30 -1.76
CA ALA A 10 -7.16 0.69 -1.32
C ALA A 10 -6.60 2.12 -1.36
N ALA A 11 -5.34 2.32 -0.95
CA ALA A 11 -4.68 3.61 -1.05
C ALA A 11 -4.58 4.08 -2.50
N LEU A 12 -4.18 3.18 -3.41
CA LEU A 12 -4.10 3.50 -4.85
C LEU A 12 -5.46 3.89 -5.44
N ALA A 13 -6.53 3.18 -5.05
CA ALA A 13 -7.87 3.48 -5.50
C ALA A 13 -8.36 4.85 -4.98
N LEU A 14 -8.15 5.14 -3.70
CA LEU A 14 -8.50 6.43 -3.09
C LEU A 14 -7.74 7.61 -3.69
N LEU A 15 -6.49 7.39 -4.10
CA LEU A 15 -5.67 8.40 -4.79
C LEU A 15 -5.96 8.50 -6.30
N GLY A 16 -6.91 7.71 -6.83
CA GLY A 16 -7.26 7.72 -8.25
C GLY A 16 -6.20 7.12 -9.17
N VAL A 17 -5.22 6.37 -8.63
CA VAL A 17 -4.16 5.72 -9.41
C VAL A 17 -4.69 4.50 -10.14
N THR A 18 -5.65 3.79 -9.56
CA THR A 18 -6.28 2.61 -10.15
C THR A 18 -7.77 2.61 -9.94
N THR A 19 -8.51 1.99 -10.87
CA THR A 19 -9.95 1.69 -10.74
C THR A 19 -10.21 0.24 -10.34
N ARG A 20 -9.14 -0.53 -10.10
CA ARG A 20 -9.27 -1.93 -9.69
C ARG A 20 -9.96 -2.03 -8.33
N GLN A 21 -10.96 -2.89 -8.24
CA GLN A 21 -11.61 -3.19 -6.97
C GLN A 21 -10.67 -3.99 -6.07
N THR A 22 -10.68 -3.66 -4.78
CA THR A 22 -10.03 -4.44 -3.73
C THR A 22 -11.08 -4.92 -2.73
N ARG A 23 -10.83 -6.07 -2.09
CA ARG A 23 -11.71 -6.65 -1.06
C ARG A 23 -11.26 -6.33 0.35
N ASP A 24 -10.07 -5.80 0.49
CA ASP A 24 -9.41 -5.48 1.74
C ASP A 24 -8.99 -4.02 1.79
N PHE A 25 -9.02 -3.48 2.99
CA PHE A 25 -8.63 -2.12 3.30
C PHE A 25 -7.62 -2.16 4.45
N ASP A 26 -6.35 -2.00 4.11
CA ASP A 26 -5.24 -2.09 5.04
C ASP A 26 -4.95 -0.76 5.72
N ILE A 27 -5.03 -0.74 7.05
CA ILE A 27 -4.63 0.39 7.89
C ILE A 27 -3.25 0.08 8.49
N ILE A 28 -2.29 0.96 8.27
CA ILE A 28 -0.95 0.84 8.82
C ILE A 28 -0.79 1.58 10.16
N ALA A 29 -1.54 2.64 10.38
CA ALA A 29 -1.51 3.44 11.61
C ALA A 29 -2.80 4.25 11.79
N PRO A 30 -3.20 4.51 13.05
CA PRO A 30 -2.77 3.83 14.26
C PRO A 30 -3.30 2.40 14.36
N GLU A 31 -2.85 1.64 15.37
CA GLU A 31 -3.46 0.35 15.69
C GLU A 31 -4.96 0.54 15.98
N ARG A 32 -5.79 -0.35 15.45
CA ARG A 32 -7.24 -0.21 15.54
C ARG A 32 -7.77 -0.77 16.86
N SER A 33 -8.68 -0.03 17.45
CA SER A 33 -9.39 -0.49 18.63
C SER A 33 -10.36 -1.64 18.29
N THR A 34 -10.67 -2.46 19.29
CA THR A 34 -11.68 -3.52 19.18
C THR A 34 -13.05 -2.97 18.77
N THR A 35 -13.37 -1.75 19.17
CA THR A 35 -14.61 -1.04 18.78
C THR A 35 -14.68 -0.83 17.27
N ILE A 36 -13.60 -0.37 16.64
CA ILE A 36 -13.55 -0.16 15.19
C ILE A 36 -13.67 -1.50 14.45
N LEU A 37 -12.99 -2.54 14.93
CA LEU A 37 -13.07 -3.88 14.34
C LEU A 37 -14.50 -4.46 14.43
N SER A 38 -15.17 -4.29 15.57
CA SER A 38 -16.56 -4.74 15.73
C SER A 38 -17.51 -3.98 14.83
N ALA A 39 -17.34 -2.66 14.69
CA ALA A 39 -18.12 -1.82 13.78
C ALA A 39 -17.87 -2.22 12.31
N ALA A 40 -16.64 -2.52 11.92
CA ALA A 40 -16.31 -2.96 10.57
C ALA A 40 -16.99 -4.29 10.21
N ARG A 41 -17.02 -5.27 11.14
CA ARG A 41 -17.70 -6.54 10.97
C ARG A 41 -19.23 -6.38 10.87
N ALA A 42 -19.81 -5.53 11.74
CA ALA A 42 -21.23 -5.21 11.67
C ALA A 42 -21.61 -4.58 10.32
N PHE A 43 -20.79 -3.66 9.83
CA PHE A 43 -20.97 -3.06 8.51
C PHE A 43 -20.87 -4.12 7.38
N ALA A 44 -19.87 -5.01 7.44
CA ALA A 44 -19.74 -6.08 6.45
C ALA A 44 -21.00 -6.98 6.41
N LYS A 45 -21.55 -7.32 7.57
CA LYS A 45 -22.79 -8.08 7.65
C LYS A 45 -23.96 -7.33 7.00
N GLU A 46 -24.15 -6.05 7.32
CA GLU A 46 -25.19 -5.21 6.71
C GLU A 46 -25.04 -5.14 5.19
N GLN A 47 -23.81 -4.98 4.69
CA GLN A 47 -23.57 -4.95 3.24
C GLN A 47 -23.93 -6.27 2.57
N ARG A 48 -23.60 -7.42 3.18
CA ARG A 48 -24.01 -8.74 2.66
C ARG A 48 -25.52 -8.92 2.66
N ASP A 49 -26.19 -8.44 3.70
CA ASP A 49 -27.67 -8.47 3.77
C ASP A 49 -28.31 -7.61 2.64
N ASN A 50 -27.57 -6.61 2.12
CA ASN A 50 -27.94 -5.79 0.96
C ASN A 50 -27.40 -6.33 -0.39
N GLY A 51 -26.84 -7.54 -0.42
CA GLY A 51 -26.37 -8.18 -1.65
C GLY A 51 -24.95 -7.79 -2.09
N ILE A 52 -24.18 -7.09 -1.24
CA ILE A 52 -22.78 -6.74 -1.52
C ILE A 52 -21.89 -7.77 -0.86
N ASP A 53 -21.04 -8.45 -1.64
CA ASP A 53 -20.07 -9.44 -1.15
C ASP A 53 -18.88 -8.75 -0.45
N LEU A 54 -19.04 -8.48 0.84
CA LEU A 54 -17.99 -7.91 1.69
C LEU A 54 -17.59 -8.90 2.79
N ILE A 55 -16.32 -9.23 2.87
CA ILE A 55 -15.79 -10.16 3.87
C ILE A 55 -15.75 -9.53 5.27
N ASP A 56 -15.80 -10.34 6.34
CA ASP A 56 -15.81 -9.83 7.72
C ASP A 56 -14.53 -9.05 8.08
N ASP A 57 -13.39 -9.50 7.56
CA ASP A 57 -12.09 -8.88 7.82
C ASP A 57 -11.66 -7.95 6.66
N TRP A 58 -12.60 -7.27 6.01
CA TRP A 58 -12.32 -6.31 4.95
C TRP A 58 -11.46 -5.13 5.40
N LEU A 59 -11.54 -4.78 6.67
CA LEU A 59 -10.74 -3.74 7.30
C LEU A 59 -9.68 -4.41 8.18
N THR A 60 -8.43 -4.36 7.77
CA THR A 60 -7.33 -5.05 8.43
C THR A 60 -6.22 -4.11 8.90
N ASN A 61 -5.48 -4.52 9.93
CA ASN A 61 -4.18 -3.95 10.34
C ASN A 61 -3.02 -4.89 9.99
N GLY A 62 -3.23 -5.82 9.08
CA GLY A 62 -2.21 -6.81 8.74
C GLY A 62 -0.79 -6.25 8.60
N PRO A 63 -0.60 -5.14 7.87
CA PRO A 63 0.72 -4.59 7.63
C PRO A 63 1.20 -3.56 8.67
N TRP A 64 0.64 -3.52 9.90
CA TRP A 64 1.02 -2.50 10.89
C TRP A 64 2.53 -2.50 11.22
N GLN A 65 3.18 -3.67 11.18
CA GLN A 65 4.62 -3.80 11.39
C GLN A 65 5.45 -3.07 10.31
N LEU A 66 4.89 -2.88 9.13
CA LEU A 66 5.54 -2.13 8.07
C LEU A 66 5.71 -0.65 8.44
N ALA A 67 4.90 -0.13 9.35
CA ALA A 67 5.02 1.26 9.82
C ALA A 67 6.39 1.59 10.41
N ASP A 68 7.02 0.62 11.07
CA ASP A 68 8.34 0.76 11.70
C ASP A 68 9.49 0.58 10.69
N LEU A 69 9.21 -0.01 9.54
CA LEU A 69 10.18 -0.23 8.47
C LEU A 69 10.18 0.89 7.43
N LEU A 70 9.11 1.69 7.37
CA LEU A 70 9.01 2.80 6.41
C LEU A 70 10.10 3.84 6.67
N PRO A 71 10.55 4.54 5.61
CA PRO A 71 11.55 5.60 5.75
C PRO A 71 11.13 6.68 6.75
N ASP A 72 12.09 7.20 7.50
CA ASP A 72 11.85 8.28 8.45
C ASP A 72 11.03 9.41 7.83
N GLY A 73 10.13 9.97 8.62
CA GLY A 73 9.26 11.06 8.19
C GLY A 73 8.10 10.67 7.27
N TRP A 74 7.81 9.39 7.05
CA TRP A 74 6.68 8.96 6.24
C TRP A 74 5.34 9.55 6.72
N ARG A 75 5.18 9.76 8.05
CA ARG A 75 3.95 10.33 8.64
C ARG A 75 3.67 11.77 8.21
N VAL A 76 4.70 12.55 7.86
CA VAL A 76 4.53 13.92 7.34
C VAL A 76 4.32 13.95 5.83
N ARG A 77 4.54 12.83 5.13
CA ARG A 77 4.35 12.70 3.69
C ARG A 77 3.01 12.06 3.30
N VAL A 78 2.18 11.70 4.28
CA VAL A 78 0.84 11.16 3.99
C VAL A 78 -0.02 12.17 3.24
N GLN A 79 -0.92 11.66 2.42
CA GLN A 79 -1.84 12.47 1.62
C GLN A 79 -3.27 12.27 2.12
N LEU A 80 -4.04 13.35 2.23
CA LEU A 80 -5.46 13.24 2.54
C LEU A 80 -6.16 12.52 1.39
N ALA A 81 -6.79 11.39 1.72
CA ALA A 81 -7.51 10.56 0.77
C ALA A 81 -9.03 10.65 0.92
N PHE A 82 -9.50 10.86 2.14
CA PHE A 82 -10.92 11.04 2.44
C PHE A 82 -11.11 11.84 3.73
N GLU A 83 -12.06 12.78 3.73
CA GLU A 83 -12.46 13.52 4.91
C GLU A 83 -13.97 13.48 5.09
N GLY A 84 -14.40 12.93 6.21
CA GLY A 84 -15.81 12.84 6.61
C GLY A 84 -16.02 13.29 8.04
N LYS A 85 -17.29 13.36 8.46
CA LYS A 85 -17.64 13.84 9.82
C LYS A 85 -17.08 12.97 10.93
N ALA A 86 -16.98 11.65 10.71
CA ALA A 86 -16.58 10.67 11.72
C ALA A 86 -15.22 10.05 11.45
N LEU A 87 -14.68 10.16 10.24
CA LEU A 87 -13.48 9.47 9.80
C LEU A 87 -12.70 10.36 8.83
N THR A 88 -11.39 10.42 9.06
CA THR A 88 -10.43 10.99 8.10
C THR A 88 -9.45 9.89 7.72
N LEU A 89 -9.28 9.67 6.42
CA LEU A 89 -8.34 8.70 5.87
C LEU A 89 -7.22 9.43 5.15
N HIS A 90 -6.00 9.00 5.43
CA HIS A 90 -4.82 9.39 4.67
C HIS A 90 -4.28 8.16 3.95
N ALA A 91 -3.68 8.35 2.79
CA ALA A 91 -2.87 7.35 2.13
C ALA A 91 -1.39 7.65 2.37
N LEU A 92 -0.53 6.63 2.30
CA LEU A 92 0.92 6.86 2.22
C LEU A 92 1.23 7.82 1.07
N GLY A 93 2.22 8.67 1.28
CA GLY A 93 2.77 9.50 0.21
C GLY A 93 3.26 8.63 -0.96
N ARG A 94 3.20 9.18 -2.19
CA ARG A 94 3.53 8.45 -3.42
C ARG A 94 4.85 7.68 -3.33
N ALA A 95 5.93 8.32 -2.84
CA ALA A 95 7.24 7.70 -2.74
C ALA A 95 7.28 6.51 -1.78
N ASP A 96 6.59 6.61 -0.64
CA ASP A 96 6.51 5.54 0.35
C ASP A 96 5.58 4.42 -0.13
N LEU A 97 4.47 4.75 -0.78
CA LEU A 97 3.56 3.78 -1.39
C LEU A 97 4.25 2.99 -2.52
N LEU A 98 5.03 3.66 -3.37
CA LEU A 98 5.83 3.02 -4.40
C LEU A 98 6.82 2.01 -3.79
N LYS A 99 7.56 2.39 -2.74
CA LYS A 99 8.50 1.50 -2.05
C LYS A 99 7.81 0.24 -1.54
N THR A 100 6.65 0.37 -0.90
CA THR A 100 5.90 -0.81 -0.40
C THR A 100 5.43 -1.72 -1.53
N LYS A 101 5.02 -1.16 -2.67
CA LYS A 101 4.60 -1.92 -3.84
C LYS A 101 5.76 -2.61 -4.55
N LEU A 102 6.90 -1.93 -4.66
CA LEU A 102 8.12 -2.54 -5.21
C LEU A 102 8.65 -3.66 -4.31
N PHE A 103 8.61 -3.48 -2.99
CA PHE A 103 8.97 -4.55 -2.06
C PHE A 103 8.06 -5.77 -2.27
N ALA A 104 6.73 -5.60 -2.29
CA ALA A 104 5.79 -6.68 -2.52
C ALA A 104 5.99 -7.38 -3.89
N LEU A 105 6.34 -6.62 -4.92
CA LEU A 105 6.67 -7.17 -6.24
C LEU A 105 7.93 -8.06 -6.17
N CYS A 106 8.98 -7.60 -5.49
CA CYS A 106 10.22 -8.37 -5.34
C CYS A 106 10.04 -9.59 -4.44
N ASP A 107 9.26 -9.47 -3.35
CA ASP A 107 9.09 -10.52 -2.34
C ASP A 107 8.17 -11.64 -2.83
N ARG A 108 7.05 -11.31 -3.45
CA ARG A 108 5.98 -12.26 -3.78
C ARG A 108 5.67 -12.40 -5.26
N GLY A 109 6.30 -11.59 -6.12
CA GLY A 109 5.97 -11.53 -7.55
C GLY A 109 4.57 -10.97 -7.83
N THR A 110 3.92 -10.38 -6.83
CA THR A 110 2.60 -9.77 -6.92
C THR A 110 2.71 -8.26 -7.10
N ASP A 111 1.59 -7.56 -7.20
CA ASP A 111 1.54 -6.10 -7.30
C ASP A 111 2.16 -5.46 -8.57
N LEU A 112 2.53 -6.26 -9.58
CA LEU A 112 3.05 -5.72 -10.84
C LEU A 112 2.08 -4.72 -11.48
N ALA A 113 0.78 -5.03 -11.49
CA ALA A 113 -0.25 -4.14 -12.03
C ALA A 113 -0.30 -2.80 -11.27
N ASP A 114 -0.12 -2.83 -9.96
CA ASP A 114 -0.09 -1.63 -9.12
C ASP A 114 1.18 -0.79 -9.37
N CYS A 115 2.33 -1.46 -9.54
CA CYS A 115 3.58 -0.80 -9.90
C CYS A 115 3.48 -0.12 -11.28
N ILE A 116 2.85 -0.78 -12.27
CA ILE A 116 2.60 -0.21 -13.60
C ILE A 116 1.63 0.97 -13.50
N ALA A 117 0.55 0.85 -12.73
CA ALA A 117 -0.43 1.92 -12.55
C ALA A 117 0.18 3.17 -11.88
N LEU A 118 1.13 2.98 -10.96
CA LEU A 118 1.91 4.08 -10.37
C LEU A 118 2.79 4.78 -11.42
N ALA A 119 3.12 4.11 -12.52
CA ALA A 119 3.97 4.62 -13.59
C ALA A 119 5.22 5.36 -13.05
N PRO A 120 6.08 4.68 -12.26
CA PRO A 120 7.23 5.33 -11.66
C PRO A 120 8.23 5.76 -12.74
N THR A 121 8.84 6.90 -12.53
CA THR A 121 9.96 7.37 -13.36
C THR A 121 11.22 6.57 -13.06
N THR A 122 12.22 6.66 -13.95
CA THR A 122 13.53 6.06 -13.72
C THR A 122 14.18 6.56 -12.42
N ASP A 123 14.00 7.84 -12.10
CA ASP A 123 14.57 8.43 -10.89
C ASP A 123 13.84 7.96 -9.63
N GLU A 124 12.50 7.85 -9.66
CA GLU A 124 11.73 7.25 -8.55
C GLU A 124 12.14 5.79 -8.29
N LEU A 125 12.41 5.00 -9.34
CA LEU A 125 12.92 3.62 -9.18
C LEU A 125 14.33 3.61 -8.56
N LYS A 126 15.22 4.51 -8.97
CA LYS A 126 16.57 4.64 -8.39
C LYS A 126 16.52 5.05 -6.92
N GLU A 127 15.65 5.97 -6.55
CA GLU A 127 15.45 6.42 -5.17
C GLU A 127 14.83 5.35 -4.27
N ALA A 128 13.92 4.53 -4.80
CA ALA A 128 13.29 3.46 -4.04
C ALA A 128 14.20 2.26 -3.81
N ARG A 129 15.07 1.95 -4.76
CA ARG A 129 15.92 0.73 -4.76
C ARG A 129 16.70 0.50 -3.47
N PRO A 130 17.41 1.48 -2.88
CA PRO A 130 18.19 1.25 -1.65
C PRO A 130 17.32 0.78 -0.49
N TRP A 131 16.14 1.36 -0.32
CA TRP A 131 15.23 0.95 0.74
C TRP A 131 14.70 -0.49 0.50
N VAL A 132 14.27 -0.82 -0.71
CA VAL A 132 13.77 -2.17 -1.05
C VAL A 132 14.87 -3.22 -0.84
N ALA A 133 16.12 -2.90 -1.22
CA ALA A 133 17.26 -3.80 -1.06
C ALA A 133 17.64 -4.09 0.39
N LEU A 134 17.18 -3.29 1.35
CA LEU A 134 17.44 -3.48 2.78
C LEU A 134 16.34 -4.31 3.49
N GLN A 135 15.26 -4.67 2.79
CA GLN A 135 14.10 -5.31 3.45
C GLN A 135 14.27 -6.82 3.67
N ASP A 136 15.29 -7.44 3.10
CA ASP A 136 15.59 -8.86 3.29
C ASP A 136 17.08 -9.06 3.56
N ALA A 137 17.41 -9.97 4.48
CA ALA A 137 18.78 -10.29 4.86
C ALA A 137 19.48 -11.30 3.92
N ASN A 138 18.77 -11.87 2.94
CA ASN A 138 19.34 -12.79 1.97
C ASN A 138 20.43 -12.08 1.16
N PRO A 139 21.67 -12.61 1.08
CA PRO A 139 22.77 -12.00 0.32
C PRO A 139 22.45 -11.78 -1.17
N ASP A 140 21.58 -12.57 -1.76
CA ASP A 140 21.17 -12.45 -3.17
C ASP A 140 20.03 -11.44 -3.37
N TRP A 141 19.37 -10.99 -2.30
CA TRP A 141 18.24 -10.09 -2.36
C TRP A 141 18.52 -8.76 -3.08
N PRO A 142 19.63 -8.04 -2.82
CA PRO A 142 19.90 -6.79 -3.54
C PRO A 142 20.04 -6.98 -5.05
N ARG A 143 20.57 -8.13 -5.49
CA ARG A 143 20.66 -8.49 -6.91
C ARG A 143 19.28 -8.75 -7.48
N HIS A 144 18.46 -9.58 -6.79
CA HIS A 144 17.09 -9.86 -7.19
C HIS A 144 16.27 -8.58 -7.33
N VAL A 145 16.38 -7.64 -6.37
CA VAL A 145 15.75 -6.33 -6.45
C VAL A 145 16.21 -5.56 -7.70
N ALA A 146 17.52 -5.52 -7.96
CA ALA A 146 18.05 -4.83 -9.13
C ALA A 146 17.49 -5.39 -10.44
N ASP A 147 17.44 -6.71 -10.58
CA ASP A 147 16.93 -7.39 -11.76
C ASP A 147 15.42 -7.14 -11.94
N THR A 148 14.64 -7.26 -10.86
CA THR A 148 13.19 -7.00 -10.87
C THR A 148 12.86 -5.56 -11.26
N LEU A 149 13.58 -4.57 -10.72
CA LEU A 149 13.36 -3.17 -11.05
C LEU A 149 13.79 -2.83 -12.49
N ALA A 150 14.84 -3.50 -13.01
CA ALA A 150 15.24 -3.37 -14.40
C ALA A 150 14.16 -3.92 -15.35
N ASP A 151 13.56 -5.07 -15.00
CA ASP A 151 12.47 -5.66 -15.78
C ASP A 151 11.23 -4.74 -15.77
N LEU A 152 10.85 -4.21 -14.62
CA LEU A 152 9.77 -3.24 -14.51
C LEU A 152 10.05 -1.99 -15.34
N SER A 153 11.25 -1.44 -15.26
CA SER A 153 11.68 -0.25 -16.02
C SER A 153 11.54 -0.48 -17.53
N ARG A 154 11.99 -1.65 -18.03
CA ARG A 154 11.81 -2.03 -19.43
C ARG A 154 10.34 -2.17 -19.82
N GLY A 155 9.55 -2.79 -18.96
CA GLY A 155 8.09 -2.93 -19.16
C GLY A 155 7.35 -1.60 -19.23
N LEU A 156 7.87 -0.57 -18.55
CA LEU A 156 7.35 0.81 -18.60
C LEU A 156 7.87 1.60 -19.80
N GLY A 157 8.74 1.04 -20.62
CA GLY A 157 9.30 1.71 -21.80
C GLY A 157 10.40 2.72 -21.46
N HIS A 158 10.97 2.67 -20.26
CA HIS A 158 12.16 3.44 -19.94
C HIS A 158 13.36 2.83 -20.68
N GLY A 159 13.88 3.55 -21.66
CA GLY A 159 15.06 3.12 -22.42
C GLY A 159 16.26 2.88 -21.50
N VAL A 160 17.06 1.88 -21.83
CA VAL A 160 18.34 1.58 -21.18
C VAL A 160 19.34 2.65 -21.57
#